data_c325ae79ef6e5d5ef41530821f1cb865
#
_entry.id   c325ae79ef6e5d5ef41530821f1cb865
#
_cell.length_a   1.000
_cell.length_b   1.000
_cell.length_c   1.000
_cell.angle_alpha   90.00
_cell.angle_beta   90.00
_cell.angle_gamma   90.00
#
_symmetry.space_group_name_H-M   'P 1'
#
loop_
_entity.id
_entity.type
_entity.pdbx_description
1 polymer ?
#
loop_
_entity_poly.entity_id
_entity_poly.type
_entity_poly.pdbx_seq_one_letter_code
_entity_poly.pdbx_strand_id
1 'polypeptide(L)'
;VRRFHELFFTLSPDKSAIEGNISRALLLADKSAYNYYRDFSEKGYYNRIVAGNINQVVQVDSVLCDFDRYPYAVRTYARQMIIRATNVTERSLVTVCRLLNTSRSDDNPNGFNIEGFEIVENKDVTTRKR
;
A
#
# COMPACT_ATOMS: atom_id res chain seq x y z
N VAL A 1 1.44 10.23 2.30
CA VAL A 1 2.04 9.02 1.69
C VAL A 1 1.99 7.83 2.65
N ARG A 2 2.41 8.03 3.90
CA ARG A 2 2.36 6.97 4.93
C ARG A 2 0.95 6.38 5.07
N ARG A 3 -0.06 7.26 5.21
CA ARG A 3 -1.45 6.81 5.35
C ARG A 3 -1.93 6.01 4.15
N PHE A 4 -1.55 6.41 2.94
CA PHE A 4 -1.89 5.65 1.73
C PHE A 4 -1.35 4.21 1.83
N HIS A 5 -0.08 4.06 2.21
CA HIS A 5 0.54 2.74 2.34
C HIS A 5 -0.14 1.90 3.43
N GLU A 6 -0.45 2.51 4.55
CA GLU A 6 -1.14 1.81 5.64
C GLU A 6 -2.52 1.32 5.21
N LEU A 7 -3.26 2.13 4.46
CA LEU A 7 -4.59 1.74 3.97
C LEU A 7 -4.51 0.71 2.83
N PHE A 8 -3.57 0.86 1.93
CA PHE A 8 -3.49 0.03 0.73
C PHE A 8 -2.87 -1.35 1.00
N PHE A 9 -1.93 -1.43 1.92
CA PHE A 9 -1.14 -2.64 2.16
C PHE A 9 -1.43 -3.35 3.48
N THR A 10 -2.32 -2.82 4.32
CA THR A 10 -2.75 -3.51 5.53
C THR A 10 -4.02 -4.29 5.24
N LEU A 11 -3.94 -5.61 5.34
CA LEU A 11 -5.02 -6.50 4.96
C LEU A 11 -5.36 -7.45 6.12
N SER A 12 -6.64 -7.58 6.41
CA SER A 12 -7.16 -8.60 7.32
C SER A 12 -7.98 -9.59 6.50
N PRO A 13 -8.26 -10.80 7.03
CA PRO A 13 -9.03 -11.80 6.29
C PRO A 13 -10.55 -11.51 6.31
N ASP A 14 -10.91 -10.30 5.96
CA ASP A 14 -12.28 -9.80 5.94
C ASP A 14 -12.45 -8.96 4.67
N LYS A 15 -13.27 -9.45 3.77
CA LYS A 15 -13.49 -8.82 2.46
C LYS A 15 -13.97 -7.37 2.61
N SER A 16 -14.91 -7.12 3.51
CA SER A 16 -15.45 -5.76 3.73
C SER A 16 -14.39 -4.80 4.25
N ALA A 17 -13.54 -5.26 5.16
CA ALA A 17 -12.43 -4.45 5.68
C ALA A 17 -11.41 -4.13 4.60
N ILE A 18 -11.07 -5.12 3.76
CA ILE A 18 -10.15 -4.91 2.63
C ILE A 18 -10.72 -3.86 1.68
N GLU A 19 -11.95 -4.04 1.24
CA GLU A 19 -12.60 -3.11 0.30
C GLU A 19 -12.71 -1.69 0.88
N GLY A 20 -13.05 -1.58 2.16
CA GLY A 20 -13.16 -0.29 2.84
C GLY A 20 -11.82 0.45 2.91
N ASN A 21 -10.76 -0.24 3.29
CA ASN A 21 -9.43 0.36 3.38
C ASN A 21 -8.88 0.73 2.00
N ILE A 22 -9.04 -0.13 1.01
CA ILE A 22 -8.61 0.14 -0.37
C ILE A 22 -9.38 1.36 -0.92
N SER A 23 -10.69 1.42 -0.71
CA SER A 23 -11.49 2.56 -1.17
C SER A 23 -10.98 3.88 -0.59
N ARG A 24 -10.62 3.90 0.70
CA ARG A 24 -10.05 5.10 1.33
C ARG A 24 -8.67 5.43 0.78
N ALA A 25 -7.83 4.43 0.51
CA ALA A 25 -6.53 4.65 -0.10
C ALA A 25 -6.66 5.27 -1.50
N LEU A 26 -7.62 4.78 -2.29
CA LEU A 26 -7.83 5.26 -3.66
C LEU A 26 -8.31 6.71 -3.74
N LEU A 27 -8.88 7.25 -2.65
CA LEU A 27 -9.22 8.68 -2.57
C LEU A 27 -7.98 9.57 -2.50
N LEU A 28 -6.82 9.00 -2.17
CA LEU A 28 -5.56 9.72 -2.03
C LEU A 28 -4.68 9.63 -3.28
N ALA A 29 -5.09 8.89 -4.29
CA ALA A 29 -4.25 8.53 -5.42
C ALA A 29 -5.01 8.57 -6.75
N ASP A 30 -4.26 8.55 -7.83
CA ASP A 30 -4.81 8.49 -9.18
C ASP A 30 -5.03 7.03 -9.65
N LYS A 31 -5.30 6.88 -10.96
CA LYS A 31 -5.54 5.59 -11.60
C LYS A 31 -4.42 4.58 -11.43
N SER A 32 -3.18 5.02 -11.22
CA SER A 32 -2.05 4.10 -11.10
C SER A 32 -2.22 3.15 -9.92
N ALA A 33 -2.70 3.65 -8.77
CA ALA A 33 -3.00 2.81 -7.61
C ALA A 33 -4.20 1.89 -7.88
N TYR A 34 -5.24 2.41 -8.52
CA TYR A 34 -6.40 1.59 -8.90
C TYR A 34 -6.00 0.42 -9.81
N ASN A 35 -5.07 0.65 -10.74
CA ASN A 35 -4.61 -0.39 -11.64
C ASN A 35 -3.94 -1.54 -10.87
N TYR A 36 -3.16 -1.25 -9.83
CA TYR A 36 -2.60 -2.28 -8.97
C TYR A 36 -3.68 -3.06 -8.22
N TYR A 37 -4.66 -2.36 -7.67
CA TYR A 37 -5.78 -3.01 -6.99
C TYR A 37 -6.53 -3.95 -7.93
N ARG A 38 -6.82 -3.51 -9.14
CA ARG A 38 -7.50 -4.31 -10.16
C ARG A 38 -6.67 -5.55 -10.50
N ASP A 39 -5.36 -5.39 -10.74
CA ASP A 39 -4.48 -6.49 -11.10
C ASP A 39 -4.39 -7.53 -9.96
N PHE A 40 -4.25 -7.08 -8.72
CA PHE A 40 -4.24 -7.97 -7.57
C PHE A 40 -5.58 -8.72 -7.42
N SER A 41 -6.69 -8.02 -7.64
CA SER A 41 -8.02 -8.62 -7.58
C SER A 41 -8.19 -9.70 -8.64
N GLU A 42 -7.81 -9.41 -9.87
CA GLU A 42 -7.91 -10.35 -11.00
C GLU A 42 -7.03 -11.58 -10.80
N LYS A 43 -5.87 -11.43 -10.15
CA LYS A 43 -4.96 -12.54 -9.82
C LYS A 43 -5.41 -13.34 -8.60
N GLY A 44 -6.50 -12.94 -7.94
CA GLY A 44 -7.03 -13.62 -6.76
C GLY A 44 -6.27 -13.36 -5.47
N TYR A 45 -5.46 -12.31 -5.41
CA TYR A 45 -4.63 -12.00 -4.24
C TYR A 45 -5.47 -11.81 -2.98
N TYR A 46 -6.52 -10.98 -3.06
CA TYR A 46 -7.38 -10.70 -1.90
C TYR A 46 -8.20 -11.92 -1.50
N ASN A 47 -8.64 -12.72 -2.47
CA ASN A 47 -9.36 -13.95 -2.16
C ASN A 47 -8.49 -14.94 -1.40
N ARG A 48 -7.19 -15.03 -1.72
CA ARG A 48 -6.26 -15.88 -0.97
C ARG A 48 -6.04 -15.39 0.45
N ILE A 49 -6.01 -14.08 0.67
CA ILE A 49 -5.91 -13.49 2.01
C ILE A 49 -7.09 -13.92 2.87
N VAL A 50 -8.31 -13.78 2.34
CA VAL A 50 -9.54 -14.13 3.06
C VAL A 50 -9.63 -15.64 3.29
N ALA A 51 -9.43 -16.44 2.24
CA ALA A 51 -9.55 -17.91 2.32
C ALA A 51 -8.48 -18.52 3.23
N GLY A 52 -7.29 -17.97 3.24
CA GLY A 52 -6.17 -18.46 4.05
C GLY A 52 -6.15 -17.92 5.47
N ASN A 53 -7.11 -17.09 5.84
CA ASN A 53 -7.12 -16.41 7.15
C ASN A 53 -5.79 -15.69 7.42
N ILE A 54 -5.29 -14.98 6.42
CA ILE A 54 -3.99 -14.33 6.44
C ILE A 54 -4.16 -12.87 6.89
N ASN A 55 -3.24 -12.41 7.75
CA ASN A 55 -3.13 -10.99 8.08
C ASN A 55 -1.86 -10.44 7.44
N GLN A 56 -1.97 -9.26 6.85
CA GLN A 56 -0.82 -8.54 6.31
C GLN A 56 -0.77 -7.17 6.96
N VAL A 57 0.37 -6.84 7.53
CA VAL A 57 0.61 -5.51 8.08
C VAL A 57 1.79 -4.87 7.36
N VAL A 58 1.78 -3.56 7.31
CA VAL A 58 2.87 -2.78 6.70
C VAL A 58 3.47 -1.85 7.75
N GLN A 59 4.80 -1.73 7.70
CA GLN A 59 5.54 -0.75 8.47
C GLN A 59 6.31 0.13 7.50
N VAL A 60 5.99 1.41 7.48
CA VAL A 60 6.71 2.37 6.65
C VAL A 60 7.96 2.83 7.42
N ASP A 61 9.13 2.51 6.89
CA ASP A 61 10.40 2.83 7.54
C ASP A 61 10.87 4.23 7.21
N SER A 62 10.75 4.65 5.94
CA SER A 62 11.14 6.00 5.54
C SER A 62 10.39 6.45 4.28
N VAL A 63 10.18 7.75 4.20
CA VAL A 63 9.58 8.42 3.05
C VAL A 63 10.54 9.52 2.64
N LEU A 64 11.13 9.39 1.45
CA LEU A 64 12.08 10.36 0.91
C LEU A 64 11.37 11.20 -0.14
N CYS A 65 11.29 12.49 0.09
CA CYS A 65 10.60 13.41 -0.80
C CYS A 65 11.56 14.46 -1.32
N ASP A 66 11.59 14.63 -2.65
CA ASP A 66 12.36 15.66 -3.32
C ASP A 66 11.44 16.86 -3.59
N PHE A 67 11.65 17.95 -2.85
CA PHE A 67 10.88 19.17 -2.98
C PHE A 67 11.48 20.18 -3.98
N ASP A 68 12.60 19.85 -4.61
CA ASP A 68 13.29 20.77 -5.53
C ASP A 68 12.55 20.94 -6.85
N ARG A 69 11.75 19.95 -7.24
CA ARG A 69 10.95 19.98 -8.47
C ARG A 69 9.52 19.58 -8.19
N TYR A 70 8.60 20.25 -8.81
CA TYR A 70 7.17 19.92 -8.77
C TYR A 70 6.78 19.26 -10.11
N PRO A 71 6.00 18.16 -10.14
CA PRO A 71 5.49 17.39 -9.00
C PRO A 71 6.59 16.75 -8.15
N TYR A 72 6.34 16.66 -6.84
CA TYR A 72 7.36 16.16 -5.91
C TYR A 72 7.56 14.67 -6.05
N ALA A 73 8.79 14.25 -6.33
CA ALA A 73 9.12 12.83 -6.41
C ALA A 73 9.26 12.23 -5.00
N VAL A 74 8.64 11.08 -4.78
CA VAL A 74 8.64 10.42 -3.48
C VAL A 74 9.03 8.96 -3.63
N ARG A 75 9.95 8.50 -2.75
CA ARG A 75 10.32 7.11 -2.65
C ARG A 75 10.05 6.63 -1.21
N THR A 76 9.32 5.53 -1.09
CA THR A 76 8.92 4.98 0.20
C THR A 76 9.56 3.61 0.39
N TYR A 77 10.19 3.42 1.54
CA TYR A 77 10.75 2.14 1.97
C TYR A 77 9.89 1.59 3.10
N ALA A 78 9.45 0.35 2.95
CA ALA A 78 8.57 -0.28 3.93
C ALA A 78 8.84 -1.78 4.01
N ARG A 79 8.28 -2.38 5.04
CA ARG A 79 8.27 -3.83 5.23
C ARG A 79 6.84 -4.31 5.41
N GLN A 80 6.54 -5.45 4.81
CA GLN A 80 5.27 -6.13 5.02
C GLN A 80 5.51 -7.39 5.84
N MET A 81 4.62 -7.65 6.78
CA MET A 81 4.59 -8.91 7.52
C MET A 81 3.34 -9.67 7.11
N ILE A 82 3.54 -10.83 6.49
CA ILE A 82 2.45 -11.70 6.05
C ILE A 82 2.33 -12.81 7.06
N ILE A 83 1.28 -12.74 7.86
CA ILE A 83 1.08 -13.60 9.04
C ILE A 83 0.08 -14.68 8.69
N ARG A 84 0.58 -15.91 8.59
CA ARG A 84 -0.20 -17.12 8.34
C ARG A 84 -0.33 -17.93 9.62
N ALA A 85 -1.16 -18.98 9.59
CA ALA A 85 -1.37 -19.82 10.76
C ALA A 85 -0.07 -20.42 11.31
N THR A 86 0.85 -20.82 10.43
CA THR A 86 2.06 -21.55 10.81
C THR A 86 3.36 -20.80 10.62
N ASN A 87 3.34 -19.69 9.89
CA ASN A 87 4.56 -18.95 9.61
C ASN A 87 4.29 -17.46 9.41
N VAL A 88 5.38 -16.68 9.44
CA VAL A 88 5.36 -15.25 9.15
C VAL A 88 6.44 -14.98 8.11
N THR A 89 6.03 -14.33 7.01
CA THR A 89 6.96 -13.87 5.98
C THR A 89 7.17 -12.36 6.10
N GLU A 90 8.42 -11.95 6.15
CA GLU A 90 8.78 -10.54 5.99
C GLU A 90 9.09 -10.27 4.52
N ARG A 91 8.46 -9.25 3.97
CA ARG A 91 8.58 -8.88 2.56
C ARG A 91 9.01 -7.42 2.45
N SER A 92 10.01 -7.15 1.61
CA SER A 92 10.38 -5.78 1.31
C SER A 92 9.35 -5.11 0.42
N LEU A 93 9.17 -3.81 0.61
CA LEU A 93 8.29 -3.01 -0.22
C LEU A 93 8.96 -1.66 -0.47
N VAL A 94 9.22 -1.37 -1.73
CA VAL A 94 9.72 -0.06 -2.15
C VAL A 94 8.79 0.46 -3.23
N THR A 95 8.28 1.67 -3.03
CA THR A 95 7.39 2.31 -3.99
C THR A 95 7.91 3.68 -4.37
N VAL A 96 7.47 4.16 -5.53
CA VAL A 96 7.71 5.51 -5.98
C VAL A 96 6.40 6.13 -6.43
N CYS A 97 6.30 7.43 -6.30
CA CYS A 97 5.17 8.20 -6.81
C CYS A 97 5.56 9.66 -6.94
N ARG A 98 4.63 10.46 -7.46
CA ARG A 98 4.72 11.92 -7.43
C ARG A 98 3.60 12.47 -6.59
N LEU A 99 3.85 13.56 -5.89
CA LEU A 99 2.84 14.28 -5.13
C LEU A 99 2.47 15.55 -5.86
N LEU A 100 1.15 15.75 -6.02
CA LEU A 100 0.59 16.98 -6.54
C LEU A 100 -0.20 17.67 -5.44
N ASN A 101 -0.17 19.00 -5.42
CA ASN A 101 -1.00 19.78 -4.53
C ASN A 101 -2.46 19.64 -4.94
N THR A 102 -3.34 19.50 -3.96
CA THR A 102 -4.78 19.47 -4.17
C THR A 102 -5.45 20.20 -2.99
N SER A 103 -6.73 20.48 -3.13
CA SER A 103 -7.49 21.08 -2.04
C SER A 103 -7.62 20.09 -0.88
N ARG A 104 -7.48 20.60 0.35
CA ARG A 104 -7.72 19.80 1.55
C ARG A 104 -9.19 19.45 1.64
N SER A 105 -9.49 18.23 2.07
CA SER A 105 -10.85 17.75 2.28
C SER A 105 -10.85 16.75 3.43
N ASP A 106 -12.03 16.31 3.85
CA ASP A 106 -12.16 15.27 4.87
C ASP A 106 -11.53 13.97 4.42
N ASP A 107 -11.58 13.66 3.12
CA ASP A 107 -11.00 12.46 2.53
C ASP A 107 -9.48 12.58 2.32
N ASN A 108 -8.99 13.81 2.17
CA ASN A 108 -7.57 14.09 1.93
C ASN A 108 -7.13 15.33 2.71
N PRO A 109 -6.96 15.21 4.05
CA PRO A 109 -6.68 16.35 4.90
C PRO A 109 -5.31 16.99 4.69
N ASN A 110 -4.35 16.27 4.11
CA ASN A 110 -2.99 16.77 3.88
C ASN A 110 -2.88 17.65 2.64
N GLY A 111 -3.87 17.60 1.74
CA GLY A 111 -3.87 18.40 0.53
C GLY A 111 -2.89 17.94 -0.53
N PHE A 112 -2.49 16.66 -0.55
CA PHE A 112 -1.64 16.07 -1.59
C PHE A 112 -2.36 14.90 -2.24
N ASN A 113 -2.17 14.78 -3.55
CA ASN A 113 -2.66 13.63 -4.31
C ASN A 113 -1.48 12.83 -4.85
N ILE A 114 -1.57 11.51 -4.77
CA ILE A 114 -0.53 10.59 -5.25
C ILE A 114 -0.79 10.31 -6.74
N GLU A 115 0.23 10.53 -7.55
CA GLU A 115 0.18 10.29 -8.99
C GLU A 115 1.33 9.37 -9.40
N GLY A 116 1.08 8.51 -10.39
CA GLY A 116 2.12 7.65 -10.93
C GLY A 116 2.67 6.67 -9.91
N PHE A 117 1.81 6.11 -9.07
CA PHE A 117 2.22 5.13 -8.06
C PHE A 117 2.77 3.87 -8.74
N GLU A 118 3.93 3.42 -8.29
CA GLU A 118 4.60 2.25 -8.83
C GLU A 118 5.29 1.48 -7.72
N ILE A 119 5.11 0.15 -7.72
CA ILE A 119 5.82 -0.76 -6.82
C ILE A 119 7.12 -1.15 -7.53
N VAL A 120 8.27 -0.75 -6.98
CA VAL A 120 9.57 -1.03 -7.60
C VAL A 120 10.27 -2.23 -7.00
N GLU A 121 9.94 -2.60 -5.77
CA GLU A 121 10.44 -3.81 -5.14
C GLU A 121 9.39 -4.36 -4.20
N ASN A 122 9.14 -5.66 -4.28
CA ASN A 122 8.22 -6.36 -3.38
C ASN A 122 8.60 -7.84 -3.38
N LYS A 123 9.52 -8.21 -2.48
CA LYS A 123 10.06 -9.58 -2.45
C LYS A 123 10.22 -10.09 -1.03
N ASP A 124 10.11 -11.40 -0.89
CA ASP A 124 10.27 -12.06 0.40
C ASP A 124 11.73 -11.95 0.86
N VAL A 125 11.91 -11.52 2.11
CA VAL A 125 13.22 -11.42 2.75
C VAL A 125 13.48 -12.65 3.59
N THR A 126 12.56 -12.97 4.49
CA THR A 126 12.67 -14.16 5.35
C THR A 126 11.28 -14.74 5.57
N THR A 127 11.25 -16.04 5.88
CA THR A 127 10.05 -16.73 6.37
C THR A 127 10.47 -17.54 7.58
N ARG A 128 9.72 -17.41 8.67
CA ARG A 128 9.99 -18.13 9.92
C ARG A 128 8.72 -18.77 10.45
N LYS A 129 8.89 -19.82 11.23
CA LYS A 129 7.76 -20.46 11.92
C LYS A 129 7.21 -19.54 13.01
N ARG A 130 5.90 -19.59 13.17
CA ARG A 130 5.23 -18.91 14.28
C ARG A 130 5.47 -19.58 15.57
#